data_1b84a57cf84e81acb59473c1ac976d68
#
_entry.id   1b84a57cf84e81acb59473c1ac976d68
#
_cell.length_a   1.000
_cell.length_b   1.000
_cell.length_c   1.000
_cell.angle_alpha   90.00
_cell.angle_beta   90.00
_cell.angle_gamma   90.00
#
_symmetry.space_group_name_H-M   'P 1'
#
loop_
_entity.id
_entity.type
_entity.pdbx_description
1 polymer ?
#
loop_
_entity_poly.entity_id
_entity_poly.type
_entity_poly.pdbx_seq_one_letter_code
_entity_poly.pdbx_strand_id
1 'polypeptide(L)'
;IRNHDYFLWMNAYEKEILALDYNTLEEMVYQSCLIKRDVVERDPKEKGERALLNFGHTIGHAVEKLSDFGLSHGVCVGLGMVAASYISYQQGNLTKVQLSSIEETLKHFGLLVRVSGQNPDDVLRTTKLDKKMVGNQIKFILLKTPGDAYIEKNLTDEQILEGILYIYGEEN
;
A
#
# COMPACT_ATOMS: atom_id res chain seq x y z
N ILE A 1 -4.91 -6.87 1.60
CA ILE A 1 -6.05 -6.10 1.02
C ILE A 1 -7.32 -6.94 0.86
N ARG A 2 -7.23 -8.27 0.65
CA ARG A 2 -8.38 -9.14 0.35
C ARG A 2 -8.45 -10.40 1.22
N ASN A 3 -7.49 -10.62 2.10
CA ASN A 3 -7.46 -11.78 2.98
C ASN A 3 -6.72 -11.44 4.27
N HIS A 4 -7.47 -11.35 5.37
CA HIS A 4 -6.92 -11.07 6.70
C HIS A 4 -6.11 -12.26 7.26
N ASP A 5 -6.62 -13.47 7.06
CA ASP A 5 -5.96 -14.67 7.57
C ASP A 5 -4.60 -14.88 6.90
N TYR A 6 -4.50 -14.58 5.60
CA TYR A 6 -3.23 -14.62 4.90
C TYR A 6 -2.24 -13.55 5.42
N PHE A 7 -2.72 -12.34 5.78
CA PHE A 7 -1.89 -11.33 6.43
C PHE A 7 -1.35 -11.82 7.77
N LEU A 8 -2.18 -12.46 8.60
CA LEU A 8 -1.75 -13.05 9.86
C LEU A 8 -0.79 -14.23 9.64
N TRP A 9 -1.04 -15.05 8.64
CA TRP A 9 -0.18 -16.16 8.28
C TRP A 9 1.24 -15.69 7.87
N MET A 10 1.35 -14.66 7.05
CA MET A 10 2.66 -14.08 6.68
C MET A 10 3.45 -13.60 7.90
N ASN A 11 2.78 -12.99 8.87
CA ASN A 11 3.42 -12.56 10.11
C ASN A 11 3.85 -13.76 10.99
N ALA A 12 3.05 -14.82 11.02
CA ALA A 12 3.36 -16.02 11.80
C ALA A 12 4.56 -16.80 11.22
N TYR A 13 4.73 -16.79 9.89
CA TYR A 13 5.81 -17.48 9.17
C TYR A 13 6.92 -16.56 8.66
N GLU A 14 7.06 -15.37 9.26
CA GLU A 14 8.07 -14.37 8.88
C GLU A 14 9.47 -14.96 8.81
N LYS A 15 9.88 -15.72 9.83
CA LYS A 15 11.23 -16.28 9.93
C LYS A 15 11.52 -17.29 8.81
N GLU A 16 10.56 -18.15 8.51
CA GLU A 16 10.66 -19.15 7.45
C GLU A 16 10.70 -18.49 6.07
N ILE A 17 9.90 -17.44 5.86
CA ILE A 17 9.88 -16.65 4.62
C ILE A 17 11.24 -15.97 4.43
N LEU A 18 11.78 -15.31 5.45
CA LEU A 18 13.07 -14.62 5.40
C LEU A 18 14.26 -15.61 5.28
N ALA A 19 14.11 -16.82 5.81
CA ALA A 19 15.08 -17.92 5.64
C ALA A 19 14.98 -18.60 4.27
N LEU A 20 14.04 -18.16 3.40
CA LEU A 20 13.76 -18.74 2.09
C LEU A 20 13.39 -20.23 2.15
N ASP A 21 12.65 -20.64 3.21
CA ASP A 21 12.14 -22.01 3.30
C ASP A 21 11.25 -22.34 2.10
N TYR A 22 11.59 -23.41 1.38
CA TYR A 22 10.96 -23.74 0.12
C TYR A 22 9.44 -23.96 0.26
N ASN A 23 9.01 -24.73 1.26
CA ASN A 23 7.61 -25.08 1.42
C ASN A 23 6.78 -23.86 1.82
N THR A 24 7.33 -23.01 2.69
CA THR A 24 6.69 -21.76 3.10
C THR A 24 6.58 -20.75 1.94
N LEU A 25 7.63 -20.65 1.11
CA LEU A 25 7.59 -19.81 -0.09
C LEU A 25 6.60 -20.33 -1.14
N GLU A 26 6.51 -21.66 -1.34
CA GLU A 26 5.52 -22.26 -2.24
C GLU A 26 4.11 -21.91 -1.79
N GLU A 27 3.81 -22.08 -0.50
CA GLU A 27 2.50 -21.73 0.07
C GLU A 27 2.21 -20.22 -0.07
N MET A 28 3.19 -19.36 0.21
CA MET A 28 3.05 -17.91 0.06
C MET A 28 2.69 -17.52 -1.38
N VAL A 29 3.38 -18.09 -2.36
CA VAL A 29 3.11 -17.83 -3.79
C VAL A 29 1.73 -18.38 -4.17
N TYR A 30 1.41 -19.59 -3.73
CA TYR A 30 0.12 -20.23 -4.01
C TYR A 30 -1.05 -19.39 -3.50
N GLN A 31 -1.03 -18.98 -2.24
CA GLN A 31 -2.08 -18.15 -1.63
C GLN A 31 -2.19 -16.79 -2.31
N SER A 32 -1.05 -16.15 -2.63
CA SER A 32 -1.03 -14.89 -3.37
C SER A 32 -1.68 -15.03 -4.75
N CYS A 33 -1.39 -16.13 -5.46
CA CYS A 33 -1.99 -16.41 -6.77
C CYS A 33 -3.50 -16.65 -6.66
N LEU A 34 -3.96 -17.39 -5.65
CA LEU A 34 -5.39 -17.62 -5.41
C LEU A 34 -6.14 -16.31 -5.17
N ILE A 35 -5.63 -15.47 -4.26
CA ILE A 35 -6.24 -14.16 -3.95
C ILE A 35 -6.31 -13.29 -5.21
N LYS A 36 -5.21 -13.22 -5.97
CA LYS A 36 -5.16 -12.44 -7.21
C LYS A 36 -6.11 -13.00 -8.27
N ARG A 37 -6.14 -14.33 -8.46
CA ARG A 37 -7.04 -14.99 -9.40
C ARG A 37 -8.49 -14.62 -9.11
N ASP A 38 -8.92 -14.76 -7.86
CA ASP A 38 -10.30 -14.50 -7.44
C ASP A 38 -10.73 -13.05 -7.74
N VAL A 39 -9.82 -12.09 -7.57
CA VAL A 39 -10.07 -10.68 -7.92
C VAL A 39 -10.15 -10.49 -9.44
N VAL A 40 -9.23 -11.10 -10.19
CA VAL A 40 -9.16 -10.96 -11.66
C VAL A 40 -10.35 -11.65 -12.34
N GLU A 41 -10.78 -12.81 -11.85
CA GLU A 41 -11.96 -13.52 -12.39
C GLU A 41 -13.25 -12.73 -12.21
N ARG A 42 -13.39 -12.00 -11.08
CA ARG A 42 -14.56 -11.13 -10.83
C ARG A 42 -14.52 -9.82 -11.63
N ASP A 43 -13.33 -9.32 -11.94
CA ASP A 43 -13.17 -8.07 -12.70
C ASP A 43 -12.02 -8.17 -13.72
N PRO A 44 -12.19 -8.93 -14.82
CA PRO A 44 -11.15 -9.14 -15.82
C PRO A 44 -10.71 -7.86 -16.54
N LYS A 45 -11.60 -6.85 -16.61
CA LYS A 45 -11.39 -5.59 -17.36
C LYS A 45 -10.97 -4.41 -16.48
N GLU A 46 -10.71 -4.64 -15.18
CA GLU A 46 -10.30 -3.59 -14.22
C GLU A 46 -11.26 -2.38 -14.18
N LYS A 47 -12.55 -2.66 -14.18
CA LYS A 47 -13.57 -1.60 -14.11
C LYS A 47 -13.99 -1.26 -12.67
N GLY A 48 -13.67 -2.10 -11.70
CA GLY A 48 -14.09 -1.99 -10.30
C GLY A 48 -13.10 -2.64 -9.33
N GLU A 49 -13.42 -3.83 -8.82
CA GLU A 49 -12.73 -4.51 -7.73
C GLU A 49 -11.23 -4.77 -8.00
N ARG A 50 -10.83 -5.02 -9.23
CA ARG A 50 -9.43 -5.26 -9.58
C ARG A 50 -8.51 -4.08 -9.25
N ALA A 51 -9.05 -2.86 -9.23
CA ALA A 51 -8.30 -1.67 -8.81
C ALA A 51 -7.76 -1.79 -7.38
N LEU A 52 -8.34 -2.65 -6.51
CA LEU A 52 -7.85 -2.89 -5.15
C LEU A 52 -6.42 -3.46 -5.13
N LEU A 53 -6.00 -4.16 -6.21
CA LEU A 53 -4.63 -4.65 -6.34
C LEU A 53 -3.58 -3.52 -6.43
N ASN A 54 -4.01 -2.28 -6.66
CA ASN A 54 -3.16 -1.09 -6.66
C ASN A 54 -3.03 -0.41 -5.28
N PHE A 55 -3.27 -1.14 -4.18
CA PHE A 55 -3.04 -0.62 -2.83
C PHE A 55 -1.58 -0.14 -2.68
N GLY A 56 -1.41 1.10 -2.22
CA GLY A 56 -0.09 1.74 -2.11
C GLY A 56 0.46 2.36 -3.41
N HIS A 57 -0.03 1.98 -4.59
CA HIS A 57 0.55 2.43 -5.85
C HIS A 57 0.37 3.93 -6.12
N THR A 58 -0.69 4.54 -5.63
CA THR A 58 -1.01 5.94 -5.95
C THR A 58 0.07 6.92 -5.46
N ILE A 59 0.46 6.82 -4.20
CA ILE A 59 1.56 7.61 -3.62
C ILE A 59 2.90 6.96 -3.97
N GLY A 60 2.98 5.62 -3.97
CA GLY A 60 4.19 4.88 -4.29
C GLY A 60 4.81 5.27 -5.64
N HIS A 61 4.02 5.36 -6.71
CA HIS A 61 4.52 5.80 -8.03
C HIS A 61 5.04 7.24 -8.03
N ALA A 62 4.40 8.14 -7.25
CA ALA A 62 4.89 9.51 -7.14
C ALA A 62 6.25 9.57 -6.44
N VAL A 63 6.44 8.80 -5.36
CA VAL A 63 7.73 8.66 -4.66
C VAL A 63 8.77 8.04 -5.58
N GLU A 64 8.44 6.95 -6.29
CA GLU A 64 9.32 6.28 -7.24
C GLU A 64 9.84 7.24 -8.32
N LYS A 65 8.94 8.02 -8.93
CA LYS A 65 9.28 8.98 -9.96
C LYS A 65 10.18 10.11 -9.45
N LEU A 66 9.92 10.62 -8.24
CA LEU A 66 10.69 11.72 -7.64
C LEU A 66 12.01 11.25 -7.02
N SER A 67 12.17 9.95 -6.75
CA SER A 67 13.45 9.36 -6.32
C SER A 67 14.39 9.08 -7.50
N ASP A 68 14.02 9.49 -8.72
CA ASP A 68 14.76 9.20 -9.96
C ASP A 68 15.12 7.71 -10.08
N PHE A 69 14.15 6.86 -9.70
CA PHE A 69 14.28 5.40 -9.63
C PHE A 69 15.40 4.89 -8.70
N GLY A 70 15.86 5.74 -7.79
CA GLY A 70 16.84 5.35 -6.75
C GLY A 70 16.29 4.38 -5.70
N LEU A 71 14.94 4.30 -5.58
CA LEU A 71 14.24 3.31 -4.76
C LEU A 71 13.59 2.26 -5.66
N SER A 72 13.60 1.00 -5.22
CA SER A 72 12.91 -0.05 -5.97
C SER A 72 11.39 0.12 -5.93
N HIS A 73 10.69 -0.33 -6.97
CA HIS A 73 9.22 -0.27 -7.05
C HIS A 73 8.53 -0.82 -5.80
N GLY A 74 8.95 -1.99 -5.32
CA GLY A 74 8.37 -2.62 -4.13
C GLY A 74 8.50 -1.77 -2.86
N VAL A 75 9.65 -1.10 -2.67
CA VAL A 75 9.87 -0.17 -1.56
C VAL A 75 8.91 1.02 -1.67
N CYS A 76 8.79 1.61 -2.85
CA CYS A 76 7.89 2.74 -3.08
C CYS A 76 6.42 2.37 -2.86
N VAL A 77 5.99 1.19 -3.31
CA VAL A 77 4.64 0.67 -3.05
C VAL A 77 4.44 0.44 -1.55
N GLY A 78 5.44 -0.09 -0.83
CA GLY A 78 5.41 -0.25 0.63
C GLY A 78 5.17 1.08 1.35
N LEU A 79 5.92 2.13 0.97
CA LEU A 79 5.72 3.50 1.48
C LEU A 79 4.29 4.01 1.19
N GLY A 80 3.81 3.78 -0.02
CA GLY A 80 2.43 4.12 -0.39
C GLY A 80 1.37 3.33 0.39
N MET A 81 1.64 2.07 0.75
CA MET A 81 0.78 1.28 1.64
C MET A 81 0.71 1.89 3.04
N VAL A 82 1.85 2.35 3.59
CA VAL A 82 1.90 3.05 4.89
C VAL A 82 1.07 4.33 4.83
N ALA A 83 1.29 5.18 3.82
CA ALA A 83 0.53 6.42 3.64
C ALA A 83 -0.99 6.18 3.53
N ALA A 84 -1.41 5.20 2.73
CA ALA A 84 -2.82 4.83 2.57
C ALA A 84 -3.42 4.24 3.87
N SER A 85 -2.63 3.48 4.64
CA SER A 85 -3.05 2.96 5.95
C SER A 85 -3.20 4.07 6.98
N TYR A 86 -2.31 5.07 6.97
CA TYR A 86 -2.42 6.23 7.84
C TYR A 86 -3.67 7.06 7.51
N ILE A 87 -3.95 7.32 6.22
CA ILE A 87 -5.19 7.99 5.80
C ILE A 87 -6.42 7.18 6.29
N SER A 88 -6.39 5.85 6.16
CA SER A 88 -7.47 4.99 6.66
C SER A 88 -7.65 5.10 8.19
N TYR A 89 -6.55 5.23 8.94
CA TYR A 89 -6.57 5.47 10.38
C TYR A 89 -7.17 6.84 10.71
N GLN A 90 -6.77 7.90 10.03
CA GLN A 90 -7.31 9.25 10.23
C GLN A 90 -8.81 9.34 9.92
N GLN A 91 -9.30 8.53 8.99
CA GLN A 91 -10.74 8.39 8.71
C GLN A 91 -11.49 7.52 9.73
N GLY A 92 -10.81 6.97 10.75
CA GLY A 92 -11.41 6.12 11.78
C GLY A 92 -11.70 4.67 11.32
N ASN A 93 -11.22 4.27 10.15
CA ASN A 93 -11.40 2.92 9.63
C ASN A 93 -10.42 1.92 10.24
N LEU A 94 -9.19 2.34 10.53
CA LEU A 94 -8.19 1.54 11.23
C LEU A 94 -8.00 2.04 12.65
N THR A 95 -7.71 1.12 13.56
CA THR A 95 -7.17 1.46 14.88
C THR A 95 -5.67 1.74 14.79
N LYS A 96 -5.11 2.43 15.79
CA LYS A 96 -3.65 2.64 15.89
C LYS A 96 -2.89 1.30 15.91
N VAL A 97 -3.43 0.28 16.59
CA VAL A 97 -2.83 -1.06 16.64
C VAL A 97 -2.76 -1.70 15.27
N GLN A 98 -3.81 -1.57 14.47
CA GLN A 98 -3.82 -2.12 13.10
C GLN A 98 -2.85 -1.37 12.17
N LEU A 99 -2.76 -0.04 12.29
CA LEU A 99 -1.77 0.75 11.55
C LEU A 99 -0.35 0.31 11.91
N SER A 100 -0.02 0.24 13.22
CA SER A 100 1.29 -0.22 13.67
C SER A 100 1.60 -1.64 13.20
N SER A 101 0.63 -2.56 13.25
CA SER A 101 0.82 -3.94 12.76
C SER A 101 1.18 -3.99 11.27
N ILE A 102 0.58 -3.13 10.44
CA ILE A 102 0.92 -3.05 9.00
C ILE A 102 2.35 -2.52 8.83
N GLU A 103 2.73 -1.47 9.57
CA GLU A 103 4.08 -0.90 9.49
C GLU A 103 5.15 -1.90 9.94
N GLU A 104 4.91 -2.56 11.08
CA GLU A 104 5.84 -3.58 11.59
C GLU A 104 5.99 -4.76 10.63
N THR A 105 4.90 -5.22 10.03
CA THR A 105 4.97 -6.26 9.01
C THR A 105 5.88 -5.83 7.85
N LEU A 106 5.72 -4.61 7.33
CA LEU A 106 6.56 -4.11 6.25
C LEU A 106 8.04 -4.01 6.67
N LYS A 107 8.33 -3.51 7.89
CA LYS A 107 9.69 -3.44 8.45
C LYS A 107 10.32 -4.83 8.59
N HIS A 108 9.59 -5.80 9.11
CA HIS A 108 10.06 -7.16 9.29
C HIS A 108 10.47 -7.81 7.97
N PHE A 109 9.76 -7.49 6.88
CA PHE A 109 10.14 -7.91 5.54
C PHE A 109 11.17 -7.00 4.86
N GLY A 110 11.83 -6.10 5.61
CA GLY A 110 12.91 -5.25 5.10
C GLY A 110 12.48 -4.08 4.23
N LEU A 111 11.19 -3.74 4.24
CA LEU A 111 10.66 -2.59 3.50
C LEU A 111 10.75 -1.30 4.34
N LEU A 112 11.02 -0.18 3.68
CA LEU A 112 11.00 1.12 4.32
C LEU A 112 9.54 1.52 4.64
N VAL A 113 9.35 2.10 5.81
CA VAL A 113 8.08 2.70 6.23
C VAL A 113 8.18 4.22 6.37
N ARG A 114 9.40 4.75 6.26
CA ARG A 114 9.70 6.19 6.19
C ARG A 114 10.73 6.44 5.10
N VAL A 115 10.70 7.65 4.55
CA VAL A 115 11.59 8.10 3.48
C VAL A 115 11.96 9.57 3.70
N SER A 116 13.06 10.01 3.11
CA SER A 116 13.53 11.39 3.13
C SER A 116 14.03 11.83 1.74
N GLY A 117 14.28 13.10 1.59
CA GLY A 117 14.95 13.65 0.41
C GLY A 117 14.03 14.31 -0.63
N GLN A 118 12.74 13.95 -0.72
CA GLN A 118 11.79 14.63 -1.59
C GLN A 118 10.94 15.61 -0.79
N ASN A 119 10.41 16.64 -1.47
CA ASN A 119 9.45 17.56 -0.88
C ASN A 119 8.04 16.93 -0.92
N PRO A 120 7.32 16.81 0.21
CA PRO A 120 5.96 16.27 0.26
C PRO A 120 4.97 16.96 -0.69
N ASP A 121 5.08 18.27 -0.90
CA ASP A 121 4.23 19.00 -1.86
C ASP A 121 4.48 18.56 -3.31
N ASP A 122 5.73 18.21 -3.64
CA ASP A 122 6.08 17.69 -4.97
C ASP A 122 5.52 16.29 -5.17
N VAL A 123 5.50 15.47 -4.12
CA VAL A 123 4.86 14.14 -4.14
C VAL A 123 3.35 14.29 -4.37
N LEU A 124 2.69 15.20 -3.65
CA LEU A 124 1.27 15.50 -3.84
C LEU A 124 0.99 15.96 -5.28
N ARG A 125 1.77 16.89 -5.82
CA ARG A 125 1.63 17.36 -7.21
C ARG A 125 1.81 16.23 -8.21
N THR A 126 2.83 15.39 -8.02
CA THR A 126 3.12 14.26 -8.91
C THR A 126 2.00 13.21 -8.87
N THR A 127 1.47 12.92 -7.69
CA THR A 127 0.31 12.05 -7.50
C THR A 127 -0.91 12.53 -8.31
N LYS A 128 -1.10 13.85 -8.42
CA LYS A 128 -2.22 14.45 -9.16
C LYS A 128 -1.99 14.49 -10.67
N LEU A 129 -0.74 14.68 -11.11
CA LEU A 129 -0.38 14.76 -12.53
C LEU A 129 -0.55 13.42 -13.25
N ASP A 130 -0.19 12.34 -12.62
CA ASP A 130 -0.26 10.99 -13.20
C ASP A 130 -1.71 10.59 -13.56
N LYS A 131 -2.70 11.22 -12.95
CA LYS A 131 -4.12 10.92 -13.10
C LYS A 131 -4.93 11.87 -13.96
N LYS A 132 -4.42 13.06 -14.27
CA LYS A 132 -5.02 13.92 -15.31
C LYS A 132 -5.03 13.24 -16.68
N MET A 133 -4.20 12.22 -16.88
CA MET A 133 -4.13 11.46 -18.14
C MET A 133 -5.20 10.33 -18.25
N VAL A 134 -5.90 9.96 -17.16
CA VAL A 134 -6.84 8.81 -17.14
C VAL A 134 -8.26 9.17 -16.66
N GLY A 135 -8.66 10.45 -16.74
CA GLY A 135 -10.00 10.90 -16.35
C GLY A 135 -10.09 11.38 -14.90
N ASN A 136 -10.36 12.58 -14.77
CA ASN A 136 -10.50 13.58 -13.69
C ASN A 136 -10.68 13.17 -12.21
N GLN A 137 -10.63 11.91 -11.80
CA GLN A 137 -10.77 11.49 -10.38
C GLN A 137 -9.67 10.52 -9.96
N ILE A 138 -8.98 10.86 -8.87
CA ILE A 138 -7.98 9.98 -8.25
C ILE A 138 -8.71 8.88 -7.49
N LYS A 139 -8.40 7.61 -7.80
CA LYS A 139 -8.87 6.47 -7.03
C LYS A 139 -7.78 6.09 -6.02
N PHE A 140 -8.03 6.30 -4.74
CA PHE A 140 -7.21 5.75 -3.68
C PHE A 140 -7.76 4.40 -3.24
N ILE A 141 -6.87 3.48 -2.95
CA ILE A 141 -7.24 2.24 -2.30
C ILE A 141 -6.93 2.41 -0.82
N LEU A 142 -7.96 2.36 0.00
CA LEU A 142 -7.88 2.47 1.46
C LEU A 142 -8.37 1.19 2.11
N LEU A 143 -8.14 1.06 3.42
CA LEU A 143 -8.54 -0.09 4.21
C LEU A 143 -9.71 0.28 5.12
N LYS A 144 -10.73 -0.60 5.19
CA LYS A 144 -11.71 -0.61 6.29
C LYS A 144 -11.13 -1.35 7.50
N THR A 145 -10.38 -2.41 7.23
CA THR A 145 -9.61 -3.20 8.19
C THR A 145 -8.54 -3.97 7.41
N PRO A 146 -7.47 -4.48 8.04
CA PRO A 146 -6.54 -5.38 7.35
C PRO A 146 -7.29 -6.55 6.71
N GLY A 147 -7.13 -6.75 5.40
CA GLY A 147 -7.86 -7.75 4.63
C GLY A 147 -9.13 -7.26 3.93
N ASP A 148 -9.63 -6.07 4.22
CA ASP A 148 -10.79 -5.47 3.54
C ASP A 148 -10.47 -4.05 3.04
N ALA A 149 -10.22 -3.95 1.74
CA ALA A 149 -9.91 -2.69 1.06
C ALA A 149 -11.11 -2.17 0.26
N TYR A 150 -11.15 -0.86 0.05
CA TYR A 150 -12.15 -0.18 -0.75
C TYR A 150 -11.54 0.95 -1.60
N ILE A 151 -12.31 1.40 -2.59
CA ILE A 151 -11.92 2.50 -3.48
C ILE A 151 -12.49 3.80 -2.94
N GLU A 152 -11.61 4.75 -2.58
CA GLU A 152 -11.98 6.11 -2.20
C GLU A 152 -11.68 7.07 -3.35
N LYS A 153 -12.64 7.97 -3.66
CA LYS A 153 -12.53 8.92 -4.78
C LYS A 153 -12.57 10.38 -4.35
N ASN A 154 -12.92 10.63 -3.09
CA ASN A 154 -13.24 11.97 -2.59
C ASN A 154 -12.24 12.46 -1.54
N LEU A 155 -11.00 11.96 -1.55
CA LEU A 155 -9.95 12.50 -0.68
C LEU A 155 -9.63 13.93 -1.06
N THR A 156 -9.55 14.81 -0.06
CA THR A 156 -9.04 16.17 -0.24
C THR A 156 -7.53 16.17 -0.36
N ASP A 157 -6.97 17.26 -0.88
CA ASP A 157 -5.53 17.44 -0.98
C ASP A 157 -4.85 17.38 0.39
N GLU A 158 -5.51 17.94 1.42
CA GLU A 158 -5.04 17.93 2.80
C GLU A 158 -4.92 16.50 3.34
N GLN A 159 -5.95 15.67 3.13
CA GLN A 159 -5.94 14.27 3.56
C GLN A 159 -4.84 13.46 2.87
N ILE A 160 -4.61 13.70 1.57
CA ILE A 160 -3.54 13.05 0.83
C ILE A 160 -2.17 13.52 1.36
N LEU A 161 -2.02 14.85 1.58
CA LEU A 161 -0.79 15.43 2.11
C LEU A 161 -0.46 14.91 3.52
N GLU A 162 -1.46 14.75 4.40
CA GLU A 162 -1.25 14.14 5.71
C GLU A 162 -0.67 12.72 5.61
N GLY A 163 -1.18 11.90 4.70
CA GLY A 163 -0.64 10.56 4.45
C GLY A 163 0.79 10.60 3.89
N ILE A 164 1.09 11.57 3.02
CA ILE A 164 2.44 11.79 2.51
C ILE A 164 3.37 12.26 3.64
N LEU A 165 2.99 13.28 4.40
CA LEU A 165 3.79 13.79 5.52
C LEU A 165 4.10 12.70 6.55
N TYR A 166 3.19 11.77 6.76
CA TYR A 166 3.39 10.66 7.68
C TYR A 166 4.58 9.76 7.30
N ILE A 167 4.79 9.50 6.01
CA ILE A 167 5.95 8.72 5.55
C ILE A 167 7.24 9.53 5.47
N TYR A 168 7.19 10.88 5.60
CA TYR A 168 8.35 11.78 5.69
C TYR A 168 8.64 12.22 7.14
N GLY A 169 7.81 11.85 8.10
CA GLY A 169 8.04 12.11 9.52
C GLY A 169 9.11 11.21 10.13
N GLU A 170 9.60 11.58 11.33
CA GLU A 170 10.50 10.73 12.11
C GLU A 170 9.75 9.46 12.59
N GLU A 171 10.47 8.35 12.73
CA GLU A 171 9.95 7.17 13.41
C GLU A 171 9.80 7.48 14.90
N ASN A 172 8.58 7.41 15.44
CA ASN A 172 8.30 7.55 16.86
C ASN A 172 8.43 6.20 17.58
#